data_479a0f923558cb6d16200519b443eb06
#
_entry.id   479a0f923558cb6d16200519b443eb06
#
_cell.length_a   1.000
_cell.length_b   1.000
_cell.length_c   1.000
_cell.angle_alpha   90.00
_cell.angle_beta   90.00
_cell.angle_gamma   90.00
#
_symmetry.space_group_name_H-M   'P 1'
#
loop_
_entity.id
_entity.type
_entity.pdbx_description
1 polymer ?
#
loop_
_entity_poly.entity_id
_entity_poly.type
_entity_poly.pdbx_seq_one_letter_code
_entity_poly.pdbx_strand_id
1 'polypeptide(L)'
;VTRIAYVVSAYKYPQQLGRLLRRLSTPNATFAVHVDRKTSRSTFLEMQREAEAVPGIRFLERHVSHWRGFGHVRATLKGIADALEHRPDFDYVVLLTGQDYPLRSPRHLERVLGGAQGRSFLTWRPLPWTSWQPRGGMHRIEDWHLVTYRKVHVSLPLHRRIPGGLAPYGGGAYWCLARPAVEYAYEFVQRNPDYLRFFRHVLVPDELFFQTILLNSPLRDTIVNDHLRFIDWSEDPGPTILRMEHLPALIGSGKLLARKFDATVDEQILDELDTRIDEEEAGDRPRSPIA
;
A
#
# COMPACT_ATOMS: atom_id res chain seq x y z
N VAL A 1 14.92 16.79 -5.14
CA VAL A 1 13.46 16.65 -4.87
C VAL A 1 13.08 15.20 -5.06
N THR A 2 12.37 14.61 -4.10
CA THR A 2 11.99 13.19 -4.11
C THR A 2 10.74 12.97 -4.95
N ARG A 3 10.79 12.03 -5.89
CA ARG A 3 9.66 11.67 -6.76
C ARG A 3 8.98 10.41 -6.25
N ILE A 4 7.67 10.46 -6.08
CA ILE A 4 6.88 9.36 -5.51
C ILE A 4 5.87 8.84 -6.53
N ALA A 5 5.94 7.54 -6.81
CA ALA A 5 4.89 6.85 -7.55
C ALA A 5 3.95 6.16 -6.54
N TYR A 6 2.69 6.57 -6.51
CA TYR A 6 1.66 5.96 -5.68
C TYR A 6 0.95 4.84 -6.44
N VAL A 7 0.95 3.64 -5.87
CA VAL A 7 0.14 2.51 -6.36
C VAL A 7 -1.09 2.39 -5.47
N VAL A 8 -2.27 2.65 -6.03
CA VAL A 8 -3.51 2.76 -5.26
C VAL A 8 -4.49 1.67 -5.68
N SER A 9 -4.99 0.91 -4.72
CA SER A 9 -6.08 -0.05 -4.93
C SER A 9 -7.40 0.51 -4.41
N ALA A 10 -8.45 0.53 -5.25
CA ALA A 10 -9.76 1.06 -4.89
C ALA A 10 -10.89 0.13 -5.33
N TYR A 11 -12.07 0.27 -4.68
CA TYR A 11 -13.28 -0.48 -5.06
C TYR A 11 -14.59 0.24 -4.69
N LYS A 12 -14.52 1.32 -3.91
CA LYS A 12 -15.66 2.12 -3.43
C LYS A 12 -15.23 3.56 -3.15
N TYR A 13 -16.20 4.43 -2.84
CA TYR A 13 -16.00 5.82 -2.42
C TYR A 13 -15.25 6.69 -3.44
N PRO A 14 -15.86 6.98 -4.61
CA PRO A 14 -15.22 7.78 -5.65
C PRO A 14 -14.72 9.14 -5.15
N GLN A 15 -15.53 9.88 -4.38
CA GLN A 15 -15.21 11.20 -3.86
C GLN A 15 -14.02 11.15 -2.90
N GLN A 16 -14.00 10.15 -1.99
CA GLN A 16 -12.88 9.97 -1.06
C GLN A 16 -11.59 9.61 -1.81
N LEU A 17 -11.67 8.76 -2.85
CA LEU A 17 -10.52 8.46 -3.71
C LEU A 17 -10.01 9.73 -4.39
N GLY A 18 -10.89 10.52 -5.00
CA GLY A 18 -10.52 11.80 -5.62
C GLY A 18 -9.87 12.76 -4.64
N ARG A 19 -10.43 12.86 -3.42
CA ARG A 19 -9.88 13.67 -2.33
C ARG A 19 -8.46 13.23 -1.95
N LEU A 20 -8.24 11.93 -1.74
CA LEU A 20 -6.92 11.35 -1.46
C LEU A 20 -5.90 11.71 -2.55
N LEU A 21 -6.26 11.49 -3.82
CA LEU A 21 -5.36 11.74 -4.95
C LEU A 21 -5.00 13.22 -5.08
N ARG A 22 -5.98 14.13 -4.95
CA ARG A 22 -5.73 15.58 -4.94
C ARG A 22 -4.83 15.99 -3.78
N ARG A 23 -5.06 15.45 -2.58
CA ARG A 23 -4.27 15.77 -1.38
C ARG A 23 -2.81 15.33 -1.49
N LEU A 24 -2.52 14.23 -2.21
CA LEU A 24 -1.16 13.74 -2.44
C LEU A 24 -0.51 14.30 -3.71
N SER A 25 -1.24 15.09 -4.50
CA SER A 25 -0.77 15.59 -5.79
C SER A 25 0.26 16.69 -5.63
N THR A 26 1.45 16.45 -6.20
CA THR A 26 2.54 17.41 -6.37
C THR A 26 3.13 17.26 -7.78
N PRO A 27 3.95 18.18 -8.26
CA PRO A 27 4.69 17.99 -9.52
C PRO A 27 5.58 16.74 -9.53
N ASN A 28 5.89 16.18 -8.37
CA ASN A 28 6.76 15.00 -8.18
C ASN A 28 5.98 13.71 -7.91
N ALA A 29 4.64 13.78 -7.88
CA ALA A 29 3.77 12.65 -7.62
C ALA A 29 3.17 12.08 -8.91
N THR A 30 3.04 10.74 -8.96
CA THR A 30 2.27 10.03 -9.99
C THR A 30 1.44 8.93 -9.37
N PHE A 31 0.37 8.53 -10.07
CA PHE A 31 -0.61 7.62 -9.51
C PHE A 31 -0.97 6.52 -10.50
N ALA A 32 -0.74 5.27 -10.11
CA ALA A 32 -1.22 4.08 -10.80
C ALA A 32 -2.40 3.49 -10.02
N VAL A 33 -3.63 3.67 -10.50
CA VAL A 33 -4.86 3.30 -9.78
C VAL A 33 -5.47 2.03 -10.35
N HIS A 34 -5.50 0.97 -9.55
CA HIS A 34 -6.25 -0.26 -9.86
C HIS A 34 -7.62 -0.21 -9.17
N VAL A 35 -8.69 -0.28 -9.96
CA VAL A 35 -10.05 -0.43 -9.44
C VAL A 35 -10.53 -1.86 -9.63
N ASP A 36 -10.96 -2.51 -8.53
CA ASP A 36 -11.47 -3.89 -8.57
C ASP A 36 -12.55 -4.04 -9.65
N ARG A 37 -12.45 -5.05 -10.50
CA ARG A 37 -13.41 -5.30 -11.57
C ARG A 37 -14.83 -5.59 -11.07
N LYS A 38 -14.99 -5.99 -9.81
CA LYS A 38 -16.31 -6.17 -9.16
C LYS A 38 -17.02 -4.83 -8.91
N THR A 39 -16.30 -3.71 -8.87
CA THR A 39 -16.88 -2.37 -8.79
C THR A 39 -17.73 -2.10 -10.02
N SER A 40 -18.94 -1.55 -9.82
CA SER A 40 -19.85 -1.23 -10.92
C SER A 40 -19.20 -0.30 -11.94
N ARG A 41 -19.68 -0.34 -13.19
CA ARG A 41 -19.18 0.55 -14.23
C ARG A 41 -19.46 2.03 -13.87
N SER A 42 -20.61 2.32 -13.28
CA SER A 42 -20.97 3.69 -12.86
C SER A 42 -20.00 4.22 -11.80
N THR A 43 -19.74 3.44 -10.74
CA THR A 43 -18.78 3.81 -9.69
C THR A 43 -17.36 3.97 -10.27
N PHE A 44 -16.96 3.13 -11.20
CA PHE A 44 -15.64 3.26 -11.85
C PHE A 44 -15.53 4.54 -12.66
N LEU A 45 -16.55 4.87 -13.48
CA LEU A 45 -16.58 6.13 -14.24
C LEU A 45 -16.58 7.35 -13.32
N GLU A 46 -17.26 7.26 -12.18
CA GLU A 46 -17.26 8.32 -11.18
C GLU A 46 -15.85 8.50 -10.57
N MET A 47 -15.14 7.39 -10.21
CA MET A 47 -13.74 7.46 -9.78
C MET A 47 -12.84 8.15 -10.80
N GLN A 48 -13.06 7.89 -12.10
CA GLN A 48 -12.29 8.53 -13.16
C GLN A 48 -12.58 10.04 -13.22
N ARG A 49 -13.85 10.45 -13.11
CA ARG A 49 -14.24 11.88 -13.07
C ARG A 49 -13.65 12.60 -11.87
N GLU A 50 -13.74 12.01 -10.69
CA GLU A 50 -13.18 12.57 -9.44
C GLU A 50 -11.66 12.77 -9.49
N ALA A 51 -11.00 12.01 -10.34
CA ALA A 51 -9.55 12.03 -10.50
C ALA A 51 -9.08 12.76 -11.77
N GLU A 52 -9.99 13.27 -12.61
CA GLU A 52 -9.68 13.85 -13.94
C GLU A 52 -8.68 15.01 -13.85
N ALA A 53 -8.82 15.86 -12.84
CA ALA A 53 -7.95 17.01 -12.63
C ALA A 53 -6.61 16.68 -11.94
N VAL A 54 -6.35 15.41 -11.60
CA VAL A 54 -5.11 14.99 -10.91
C VAL A 54 -4.01 14.72 -11.95
N PRO A 55 -2.92 15.48 -11.96
CA PRO A 55 -1.82 15.23 -12.89
C PRO A 55 -1.16 13.88 -12.65
N GLY A 56 -0.66 13.26 -13.71
CA GLY A 56 0.13 12.03 -13.59
C GLY A 56 -0.65 10.78 -13.17
N ILE A 57 -2.00 10.81 -13.26
CA ILE A 57 -2.84 9.65 -12.95
C ILE A 57 -2.97 8.73 -14.15
N ARG A 58 -2.96 7.42 -13.87
CA ARG A 58 -3.24 6.34 -14.80
C ARG A 58 -4.14 5.30 -14.14
N PHE A 59 -5.25 4.95 -14.80
CA PHE A 59 -6.09 3.83 -14.38
C PHE A 59 -5.60 2.55 -15.05
N LEU A 60 -5.23 1.57 -14.22
CA LEU A 60 -4.72 0.29 -14.68
C LEU A 60 -5.84 -0.62 -15.20
N GLU A 61 -5.47 -1.60 -16.02
CA GLU A 61 -6.39 -2.66 -16.45
C GLU A 61 -6.97 -3.37 -15.22
N ARG A 62 -8.30 -3.39 -15.13
CA ARG A 62 -9.05 -3.93 -14.00
C ARG A 62 -9.06 -5.46 -14.00
N HIS A 63 -8.88 -6.04 -12.82
CA HIS A 63 -9.13 -7.45 -12.58
C HIS A 63 -9.84 -7.65 -11.24
N VAL A 64 -10.36 -8.86 -11.03
CA VAL A 64 -11.05 -9.22 -9.78
C VAL A 64 -10.02 -9.46 -8.69
N SER A 65 -10.19 -8.79 -7.55
CA SER A 65 -9.41 -9.00 -6.34
C SER A 65 -10.33 -9.51 -5.23
N HIS A 66 -10.11 -10.74 -4.78
CA HIS A 66 -10.82 -11.28 -3.63
C HIS A 66 -10.03 -10.95 -2.35
N TRP A 67 -10.74 -10.62 -1.28
CA TRP A 67 -10.12 -10.44 0.02
C TRP A 67 -9.37 -11.72 0.44
N ARG A 68 -8.16 -11.57 0.96
CA ARG A 68 -7.20 -12.65 1.25
C ARG A 68 -6.63 -13.38 0.03
N GLY A 69 -6.97 -12.97 -1.18
CA GLY A 69 -6.51 -13.62 -2.42
C GLY A 69 -5.39 -12.87 -3.14
N PHE A 70 -4.81 -13.52 -4.12
CA PHE A 70 -3.67 -13.02 -4.90
C PHE A 70 -3.96 -11.76 -5.75
N GLY A 71 -5.23 -11.39 -5.91
CA GLY A 71 -5.61 -10.20 -6.69
C GLY A 71 -4.97 -8.90 -6.22
N HIS A 72 -4.71 -8.75 -4.90
CA HIS A 72 -4.04 -7.57 -4.36
C HIS A 72 -2.57 -7.50 -4.78
N VAL A 73 -1.84 -8.61 -4.68
CA VAL A 73 -0.45 -8.70 -5.17
C VAL A 73 -0.38 -8.42 -6.69
N ARG A 74 -1.33 -8.95 -7.47
CA ARG A 74 -1.41 -8.70 -8.92
C ARG A 74 -1.64 -7.21 -9.22
N ALA A 75 -2.52 -6.52 -8.46
CA ALA A 75 -2.74 -5.09 -8.62
C ALA A 75 -1.47 -4.29 -8.32
N THR A 76 -0.78 -4.65 -7.24
CA THR A 76 0.48 -4.03 -6.85
C THR A 76 1.58 -4.22 -7.91
N LEU A 77 1.75 -5.44 -8.43
CA LEU A 77 2.73 -5.72 -9.50
C LEU A 77 2.42 -4.97 -10.80
N LYS A 78 1.13 -4.81 -11.16
CA LYS A 78 0.74 -3.95 -12.29
C LYS A 78 1.09 -2.48 -12.05
N GLY A 79 0.87 -1.98 -10.83
CA GLY A 79 1.23 -0.61 -10.48
C GLY A 79 2.74 -0.38 -10.50
N ILE A 80 3.53 -1.34 -10.02
CA ILE A 80 5.00 -1.32 -10.10
C ILE A 80 5.45 -1.32 -11.57
N ALA A 81 4.88 -2.19 -12.42
CA ALA A 81 5.20 -2.24 -13.84
C ALA A 81 4.91 -0.90 -14.52
N ASP A 82 3.75 -0.30 -14.25
CA ASP A 82 3.36 1.01 -14.78
C ASP A 82 4.33 2.12 -14.34
N ALA A 83 4.77 2.11 -13.08
CA ALA A 83 5.74 3.08 -12.57
C ALA A 83 7.10 2.93 -13.27
N LEU A 84 7.60 1.70 -13.41
CA LEU A 84 8.88 1.42 -14.08
C LEU A 84 8.87 1.78 -15.57
N GLU A 85 7.75 1.59 -16.26
CA GLU A 85 7.61 1.85 -17.69
C GLU A 85 7.40 3.34 -18.00
N HIS A 86 6.52 4.02 -17.24
CA HIS A 86 6.05 5.36 -17.59
C HIS A 86 6.68 6.48 -16.76
N ARG A 87 7.32 6.14 -15.64
CA ARG A 87 7.98 7.08 -14.71
C ARG A 87 9.27 6.49 -14.16
N PRO A 88 10.23 6.15 -15.03
CA PRO A 88 11.46 5.48 -14.61
C PRO A 88 12.36 6.33 -13.69
N ASP A 89 11.99 7.57 -13.43
CA ASP A 89 12.71 8.53 -12.59
C ASP A 89 12.16 8.67 -11.15
N PHE A 90 11.23 7.79 -10.72
CA PHE A 90 10.76 7.79 -9.34
C PHE A 90 11.86 7.35 -8.35
N ASP A 91 11.81 7.89 -7.12
CA ASP A 91 12.69 7.49 -6.02
C ASP A 91 12.02 6.46 -5.11
N TYR A 92 10.69 6.57 -4.93
CA TYR A 92 9.89 5.68 -4.10
C TYR A 92 8.59 5.25 -4.77
N VAL A 93 8.18 4.02 -4.49
CA VAL A 93 6.78 3.58 -4.67
C VAL A 93 6.13 3.47 -3.31
N VAL A 94 4.93 4.06 -3.18
CA VAL A 94 4.11 4.00 -1.95
C VAL A 94 2.81 3.26 -2.27
N LEU A 95 2.57 2.16 -1.55
CA LEU A 95 1.36 1.34 -1.73
C LEU A 95 0.22 1.86 -0.86
N LEU A 96 -0.91 2.20 -1.48
CA LEU A 96 -2.10 2.76 -0.84
C LEU A 96 -3.38 2.01 -1.24
N THR A 97 -4.43 2.27 -0.48
CA THR A 97 -5.82 2.00 -0.90
C THR A 97 -6.63 3.29 -0.93
N GLY A 98 -7.81 3.28 -1.55
CA GLY A 98 -8.74 4.41 -1.53
C GLY A 98 -9.30 4.77 -0.14
N GLN A 99 -8.91 4.03 0.92
CA GLN A 99 -9.29 4.29 2.32
C GLN A 99 -8.10 4.68 3.20
N ASP A 100 -6.93 4.89 2.60
CA ASP A 100 -5.80 5.54 3.26
C ASP A 100 -5.94 7.07 3.19
N TYR A 101 -5.27 7.78 4.09
CA TYR A 101 -5.16 9.24 4.02
C TYR A 101 -3.83 9.72 4.60
N PRO A 102 -3.25 10.82 4.07
CA PRO A 102 -2.05 11.41 4.64
C PRO A 102 -2.34 12.10 5.98
N LEU A 103 -1.38 12.00 6.90
CA LEU A 103 -1.35 12.73 8.17
C LEU A 103 -0.44 13.96 8.11
N ARG A 104 0.34 14.07 7.07
CA ARG A 104 1.33 15.12 6.84
C ARG A 104 1.24 15.60 5.39
N SER A 105 1.77 16.77 5.14
CA SER A 105 1.78 17.34 3.79
C SER A 105 2.57 16.47 2.80
N PRO A 106 2.21 16.46 1.51
CA PRO A 106 2.98 15.74 0.47
C PRO A 106 4.46 16.14 0.45
N ARG A 107 4.75 17.41 0.67
CA ARG A 107 6.15 17.90 0.76
C ARG A 107 6.88 17.32 1.96
N HIS A 108 6.19 17.09 3.07
CA HIS A 108 6.77 16.43 4.23
C HIS A 108 7.08 14.95 3.91
N LEU A 109 6.16 14.25 3.22
CA LEU A 109 6.39 12.88 2.75
C LEU A 109 7.63 12.82 1.83
N GLU A 110 7.71 13.72 0.84
CA GLU A 110 8.87 13.82 -0.06
C GLU A 110 10.17 14.05 0.71
N ARG A 111 10.16 14.92 1.71
CA ARG A 111 11.32 15.24 2.54
C ARG A 111 11.77 14.06 3.41
N VAL A 112 10.84 13.37 4.07
CA VAL A 112 11.15 12.21 4.92
C VAL A 112 11.70 11.06 4.09
N LEU A 113 11.05 10.74 2.98
CA LEU A 113 11.50 9.66 2.10
C LEU A 113 12.84 10.01 1.43
N GLY A 114 13.03 11.25 1.00
CA GLY A 114 14.30 11.72 0.42
C GLY A 114 15.46 11.68 1.43
N GLY A 115 15.19 12.00 2.69
CA GLY A 115 16.17 11.91 3.78
C GLY A 115 16.49 10.47 4.21
N ALA A 116 15.72 9.49 3.75
CA ALA A 116 15.91 8.09 4.13
C ALA A 116 17.07 7.37 3.40
N GLN A 117 17.78 8.07 2.50
CA GLN A 117 18.97 7.54 1.83
C GLN A 117 18.77 6.18 1.14
N GLY A 118 17.66 6.00 0.44
CA GLY A 118 17.34 4.78 -0.28
C GLY A 118 16.86 3.61 0.60
N ARG A 119 16.64 3.82 1.90
CA ARG A 119 16.01 2.80 2.76
C ARG A 119 14.54 2.64 2.42
N SER A 120 14.08 1.40 2.49
CA SER A 120 12.68 1.02 2.27
C SER A 120 11.98 0.76 3.60
N PHE A 121 10.67 1.00 3.64
CA PHE A 121 9.85 0.89 4.85
C PHE A 121 8.79 -0.18 4.66
N LEU A 122 8.93 -1.30 5.36
CA LEU A 122 8.09 -2.48 5.27
C LEU A 122 8.11 -3.19 6.62
N THR A 123 6.95 -3.45 7.23
CA THR A 123 6.92 -4.26 8.44
C THR A 123 7.12 -5.73 8.12
N TRP A 124 7.92 -6.41 8.95
CA TRP A 124 8.22 -7.81 8.77
C TRP A 124 8.52 -8.57 10.06
N ARG A 125 8.26 -9.86 10.04
CA ARG A 125 8.66 -10.86 11.06
C ARG A 125 9.06 -12.14 10.36
N PRO A 126 10.08 -12.88 10.85
CA PRO A 126 10.33 -14.23 10.39
C PRO A 126 9.18 -15.14 10.79
N LEU A 127 8.85 -16.11 9.93
CA LEU A 127 7.86 -17.13 10.25
C LEU A 127 8.56 -18.46 10.60
N PRO A 128 7.98 -19.26 11.54
CA PRO A 128 6.70 -19.04 12.23
C PRO A 128 6.77 -17.91 13.29
N TRP A 129 5.72 -17.08 13.34
CA TRP A 129 5.56 -16.05 14.37
C TRP A 129 4.37 -16.39 15.28
N THR A 130 4.61 -16.54 16.58
CA THR A 130 3.66 -17.10 17.55
C THR A 130 2.31 -16.37 17.62
N SER A 131 2.28 -15.07 17.37
CA SER A 131 1.02 -14.29 17.33
C SER A 131 0.14 -14.59 16.11
N TRP A 132 0.65 -15.23 15.07
CA TRP A 132 -0.11 -15.59 13.88
C TRP A 132 -0.61 -17.03 13.95
N GLN A 133 -1.78 -17.23 14.50
CA GLN A 133 -2.39 -18.55 14.60
C GLN A 133 -3.18 -18.93 13.32
N PRO A 134 -3.29 -20.21 12.98
CA PRO A 134 -2.56 -21.35 13.54
C PRO A 134 -1.12 -21.49 13.01
N ARG A 135 -0.32 -22.32 13.64
CA ARG A 135 1.06 -22.71 13.24
C ARG A 135 2.01 -21.52 12.99
N GLY A 136 1.85 -20.43 13.76
CA GLY A 136 2.69 -19.24 13.60
C GLY A 136 2.58 -18.58 12.21
N GLY A 137 1.44 -18.72 11.52
CA GLY A 137 1.23 -18.21 10.17
C GLY A 137 1.68 -19.16 9.05
N MET A 138 2.38 -20.27 9.36
CA MET A 138 2.87 -21.20 8.33
C MET A 138 1.76 -21.86 7.53
N HIS A 139 0.55 -22.04 8.11
CA HIS A 139 -0.62 -22.55 7.39
C HIS A 139 -0.96 -21.73 6.15
N ARG A 140 -0.65 -20.44 6.13
CA ARG A 140 -0.91 -19.56 4.98
C ARG A 140 -0.06 -19.94 3.77
N ILE A 141 1.11 -20.51 3.99
CA ILE A 141 2.14 -20.85 2.99
C ILE A 141 2.12 -22.35 2.65
N GLU A 142 2.12 -23.19 3.69
CA GLU A 142 2.24 -24.65 3.57
C GLU A 142 0.97 -25.29 3.02
N ASP A 143 -0.19 -24.76 3.37
CA ASP A 143 -1.44 -25.26 2.83
C ASP A 143 -1.70 -24.67 1.45
N TRP A 144 -2.47 -25.41 0.64
CA TRP A 144 -2.94 -24.91 -0.64
C TRP A 144 -4.28 -24.21 -0.44
N HIS A 145 -4.38 -22.96 -0.88
CA HIS A 145 -5.55 -22.14 -0.70
C HIS A 145 -6.19 -21.74 -2.03
N LEU A 146 -7.49 -21.87 -2.13
CA LEU A 146 -8.29 -21.30 -3.19
C LEU A 146 -9.28 -20.29 -2.59
N VAL A 147 -9.10 -19.02 -2.90
CA VAL A 147 -9.99 -17.93 -2.49
C VAL A 147 -10.81 -17.51 -3.69
N THR A 148 -12.15 -17.68 -3.62
CA THR A 148 -13.05 -17.42 -4.73
C THR A 148 -14.11 -16.36 -4.40
N TYR A 149 -15.03 -16.16 -5.36
CA TYR A 149 -16.22 -15.32 -5.20
C TYR A 149 -17.06 -15.76 -3.98
N ARG A 150 -17.70 -14.79 -3.32
CA ARG A 150 -18.52 -14.98 -2.10
C ARG A 150 -17.74 -15.44 -0.86
N LYS A 151 -16.45 -15.13 -0.77
CA LYS A 151 -15.58 -15.51 0.35
C LYS A 151 -15.44 -17.03 0.54
N VAL A 152 -15.73 -17.82 -0.45
CA VAL A 152 -15.44 -19.25 -0.40
C VAL A 152 -13.93 -19.43 -0.34
N HIS A 153 -13.48 -20.09 0.72
CA HIS A 153 -12.09 -20.40 0.97
C HIS A 153 -11.96 -21.91 1.17
N VAL A 154 -11.24 -22.54 0.27
CA VAL A 154 -10.88 -23.96 0.39
C VAL A 154 -9.41 -24.04 0.77
N SER A 155 -9.09 -24.83 1.77
CA SER A 155 -7.71 -25.07 2.23
C SER A 155 -7.43 -26.57 2.22
N LEU A 156 -6.28 -26.96 1.63
CA LEU A 156 -5.80 -28.33 1.58
C LEU A 156 -4.40 -28.39 2.21
N PRO A 157 -4.15 -29.24 3.22
CA PRO A 157 -2.87 -29.34 3.93
C PRO A 157 -1.83 -30.15 3.11
N LEU A 158 -1.27 -29.55 2.08
CA LEU A 158 -0.34 -30.20 1.15
C LEU A 158 1.14 -30.07 1.55
N HIS A 159 1.44 -29.40 2.66
CA HIS A 159 2.81 -29.15 3.17
C HIS A 159 3.76 -28.56 2.09
N ARG A 160 3.30 -27.54 1.41
CA ARG A 160 4.05 -26.85 0.35
C ARG A 160 5.24 -26.07 0.91
N ARG A 161 6.25 -25.86 0.08
CA ARG A 161 7.42 -25.01 0.42
C ARG A 161 7.60 -23.92 -0.61
N ILE A 162 8.10 -22.77 -0.17
CA ILE A 162 8.39 -21.65 -1.08
C ILE A 162 9.48 -22.09 -2.05
N PRO A 163 9.29 -21.88 -3.37
CA PRO A 163 10.32 -22.19 -4.37
C PRO A 163 11.63 -21.44 -4.09
N GLY A 164 12.76 -22.06 -4.45
CA GLY A 164 14.08 -21.48 -4.23
C GLY A 164 14.60 -21.56 -2.80
N GLY A 165 13.88 -22.24 -1.88
CA GLY A 165 14.32 -22.42 -0.50
C GLY A 165 14.32 -21.12 0.33
N LEU A 166 13.57 -20.12 -0.10
CA LEU A 166 13.50 -18.84 0.61
C LEU A 166 12.90 -18.99 2.00
N ALA A 167 13.51 -18.34 2.99
CA ALA A 167 12.96 -18.24 4.33
C ALA A 167 11.67 -17.41 4.32
N PRO A 168 10.58 -17.87 4.95
CA PRO A 168 9.31 -17.14 4.95
C PRO A 168 9.36 -15.94 5.90
N TYR A 169 8.89 -14.79 5.42
CA TYR A 169 8.67 -13.59 6.20
C TYR A 169 7.24 -13.08 5.98
N GLY A 170 6.63 -12.58 7.05
CA GLY A 170 5.31 -11.95 6.99
C GLY A 170 5.29 -10.60 7.70
N GLY A 171 4.29 -9.78 7.42
CA GLY A 171 4.13 -8.44 8.01
C GLY A 171 2.88 -7.75 7.54
N GLY A 172 2.85 -6.42 7.56
CA GLY A 172 1.74 -5.64 7.01
C GLY A 172 1.76 -5.61 5.49
N ALA A 173 0.58 -5.52 4.88
CA ALA A 173 0.43 -5.46 3.43
C ALA A 173 0.98 -4.17 2.80
N TYR A 174 1.22 -3.13 3.61
CA TYR A 174 1.57 -1.78 3.15
C TYR A 174 3.05 -1.47 3.35
N TRP A 175 3.57 -0.62 2.47
CA TRP A 175 4.98 -0.28 2.46
C TRP A 175 5.27 0.99 1.64
N CYS A 176 6.46 1.55 1.87
CA CYS A 176 7.09 2.57 1.04
C CYS A 176 8.44 2.03 0.60
N LEU A 177 8.56 1.57 -0.64
CA LEU A 177 9.78 0.95 -1.15
C LEU A 177 10.58 1.95 -1.98
N ALA A 178 11.87 2.04 -1.67
CA ALA A 178 12.84 2.77 -2.50
C ALA A 178 13.03 2.05 -3.84
N ARG A 179 13.38 2.80 -4.87
CA ARG A 179 13.54 2.31 -6.24
C ARG A 179 14.36 1.01 -6.34
N PRO A 180 15.53 0.85 -5.71
CA PRO A 180 16.29 -0.40 -5.80
C PRO A 180 15.51 -1.63 -5.31
N ALA A 181 14.69 -1.47 -4.25
CA ALA A 181 13.86 -2.55 -3.72
C ALA A 181 12.69 -2.88 -4.66
N VAL A 182 12.11 -1.87 -5.31
CA VAL A 182 11.05 -2.05 -6.31
C VAL A 182 11.58 -2.78 -7.53
N GLU A 183 12.70 -2.33 -8.09
CA GLU A 183 13.37 -2.95 -9.24
C GLU A 183 13.76 -4.39 -8.94
N TYR A 184 14.40 -4.64 -7.79
CA TYR A 184 14.76 -5.99 -7.36
C TYR A 184 13.55 -6.91 -7.24
N ALA A 185 12.49 -6.46 -6.57
CA ALA A 185 11.28 -7.27 -6.39
C ALA A 185 10.59 -7.59 -7.74
N TYR A 186 10.53 -6.61 -8.64
CA TYR A 186 9.96 -6.78 -9.97
C TYR A 186 10.77 -7.74 -10.83
N GLU A 187 12.10 -7.57 -10.92
CA GLU A 187 12.99 -8.47 -11.64
C GLU A 187 12.98 -9.89 -11.06
N PHE A 188 12.97 -10.01 -9.74
CA PHE A 188 12.87 -11.30 -9.07
C PHE A 188 11.64 -12.07 -9.55
N VAL A 189 10.48 -11.42 -9.60
CA VAL A 189 9.22 -12.03 -10.06
C VAL A 189 9.30 -12.45 -11.53
N GLN A 190 9.93 -11.63 -12.39
CA GLN A 190 10.10 -11.96 -13.82
C GLN A 190 11.00 -13.19 -14.01
N ARG A 191 12.06 -13.30 -13.23
CA ARG A 191 13.01 -14.42 -13.31
C ARG A 191 12.54 -15.69 -12.59
N ASN A 192 11.54 -15.59 -11.71
CA ASN A 192 11.05 -16.69 -10.87
C ASN A 192 9.53 -16.92 -11.03
N PRO A 193 9.05 -17.36 -12.20
CA PRO A 193 7.61 -17.57 -12.45
C PRO A 193 7.00 -18.63 -11.50
N ASP A 194 7.80 -19.55 -10.96
CA ASP A 194 7.36 -20.55 -9.99
C ASP A 194 6.96 -19.91 -8.66
N TYR A 195 7.70 -18.88 -8.23
CA TYR A 195 7.35 -18.10 -7.05
C TYR A 195 5.97 -17.43 -7.22
N LEU A 196 5.72 -16.83 -8.37
CA LEU A 196 4.45 -16.21 -8.69
C LEU A 196 3.31 -17.25 -8.71
N ARG A 197 3.53 -18.42 -9.32
CA ARG A 197 2.56 -19.53 -9.36
C ARG A 197 2.27 -20.05 -7.93
N PHE A 198 3.29 -20.20 -7.11
CA PHE A 198 3.17 -20.64 -5.74
C PHE A 198 2.27 -19.69 -4.91
N PHE A 199 2.55 -18.39 -4.98
CA PHE A 199 1.83 -17.38 -4.19
C PHE A 199 0.37 -17.15 -4.62
N ARG A 200 -0.04 -17.58 -5.80
CA ARG A 200 -1.46 -17.62 -6.20
C ARG A 200 -2.33 -18.45 -5.26
N HIS A 201 -1.73 -19.37 -4.53
CA HIS A 201 -2.39 -20.30 -3.61
C HIS A 201 -1.91 -20.14 -2.17
N VAL A 202 -1.37 -18.99 -1.82
CA VAL A 202 -1.03 -18.57 -0.46
C VAL A 202 -2.18 -17.74 0.09
N LEU A 203 -2.49 -17.92 1.38
CA LEU A 203 -3.54 -17.14 2.05
C LEU A 203 -2.99 -15.78 2.48
N VAL A 204 -3.70 -14.69 2.17
CA VAL A 204 -3.29 -13.32 2.45
C VAL A 204 -1.87 -13.06 1.91
N PRO A 205 -1.64 -13.30 0.61
CA PRO A 205 -0.29 -13.26 0.04
C PRO A 205 0.35 -11.87 0.07
N ASP A 206 -0.43 -10.80 0.10
CA ASP A 206 0.01 -9.41 0.20
C ASP A 206 0.77 -9.10 1.52
N GLU A 207 0.57 -9.91 2.56
CA GLU A 207 1.32 -9.82 3.83
C GLU A 207 2.60 -10.66 3.88
N LEU A 208 2.94 -11.35 2.80
CA LEU A 208 4.04 -12.33 2.75
C LEU A 208 4.95 -12.16 1.52
N PHE A 209 4.39 -11.71 0.41
CA PHE A 209 5.02 -11.73 -0.90
C PHE A 209 6.26 -10.86 -0.99
N PHE A 210 6.13 -9.58 -0.68
CA PHE A 210 7.24 -8.61 -0.76
C PHE A 210 8.21 -8.80 0.40
N GLN A 211 7.71 -9.13 1.60
CA GLN A 211 8.53 -9.45 2.76
C GLN A 211 9.48 -10.61 2.45
N THR A 212 8.96 -11.70 1.91
CA THR A 212 9.79 -12.88 1.60
C THR A 212 10.83 -12.56 0.52
N ILE A 213 10.49 -11.82 -0.53
CA ILE A 213 11.46 -11.42 -1.57
C ILE A 213 12.57 -10.56 -0.95
N LEU A 214 12.20 -9.47 -0.29
CA LEU A 214 13.13 -8.44 0.12
C LEU A 214 14.02 -8.87 1.30
N LEU A 215 13.48 -9.67 2.25
CA LEU A 215 14.26 -10.15 3.40
C LEU A 215 15.19 -11.34 3.06
N ASN A 216 15.05 -11.95 1.86
CA ASN A 216 16.01 -12.90 1.31
C ASN A 216 16.92 -12.27 0.25
N SER A 217 16.89 -10.95 0.08
CA SER A 217 17.67 -10.24 -0.92
C SER A 217 18.94 -9.62 -0.33
N PRO A 218 19.90 -9.19 -1.17
CA PRO A 218 21.03 -8.37 -0.75
C PRO A 218 20.62 -7.01 -0.16
N LEU A 219 19.37 -6.58 -0.37
CA LEU A 219 18.83 -5.31 0.13
C LEU A 219 18.24 -5.42 1.54
N ARG A 220 18.31 -6.58 2.19
CA ARG A 220 17.72 -6.83 3.51
C ARG A 220 18.06 -5.74 4.55
N ASP A 221 19.30 -5.32 4.61
CA ASP A 221 19.77 -4.36 5.60
C ASP A 221 19.32 -2.92 5.34
N THR A 222 18.76 -2.66 4.15
CA THR A 222 18.12 -1.39 3.80
C THR A 222 16.64 -1.33 4.17
N ILE A 223 16.06 -2.43 4.66
CA ILE A 223 14.63 -2.53 4.99
C ILE A 223 14.42 -2.13 6.45
N VAL A 224 13.79 -0.99 6.65
CA VAL A 224 13.34 -0.53 7.97
C VAL A 224 12.04 -1.24 8.33
N ASN A 225 11.98 -1.85 9.53
CA ASN A 225 10.81 -2.57 10.01
C ASN A 225 9.71 -1.61 10.51
N ASP A 226 9.22 -0.78 9.62
CA ASP A 226 8.12 0.17 9.80
C ASP A 226 7.46 0.39 8.43
N HIS A 227 6.16 0.62 8.35
CA HIS A 227 5.45 0.94 7.11
C HIS A 227 4.99 2.40 7.05
N LEU A 228 5.42 3.25 7.97
CA LEU A 228 5.13 4.67 8.08
C LEU A 228 3.62 5.02 8.15
N ARG A 229 2.78 4.05 8.55
CA ARG A 229 1.33 4.18 8.56
C ARG A 229 0.76 3.87 9.94
N PHE A 230 -0.19 4.68 10.39
CA PHE A 230 -1.01 4.39 11.55
C PHE A 230 -2.17 3.46 11.15
N ILE A 231 -2.34 2.35 11.85
CA ILE A 231 -3.44 1.41 11.69
C ILE A 231 -3.88 0.99 13.09
N ASP A 232 -5.14 1.20 13.40
CA ASP A 232 -5.75 0.70 14.63
C ASP A 232 -6.42 -0.65 14.36
N TRP A 233 -6.12 -1.64 15.20
CA TRP A 233 -6.65 -2.99 15.14
C TRP A 233 -7.51 -3.33 16.37
N SER A 234 -8.03 -2.32 17.07
CA SER A 234 -8.85 -2.52 18.27
C SER A 234 -10.24 -3.09 17.96
N GLU A 235 -10.73 -2.94 16.73
CA GLU A 235 -12.00 -3.50 16.28
C GLU A 235 -11.81 -4.80 15.47
N ASP A 236 -12.71 -5.78 15.63
CA ASP A 236 -12.75 -7.02 14.85
C ASP A 236 -14.06 -7.08 14.03
N PRO A 237 -14.03 -7.51 12.76
CA PRO A 237 -12.89 -8.00 12.00
C PRO A 237 -12.20 -6.90 11.15
N GLY A 238 -10.94 -6.66 11.39
CA GLY A 238 -10.06 -5.80 10.56
C GLY A 238 -9.78 -4.44 11.19
N PRO A 239 -9.12 -3.54 10.46
CA PRO A 239 -8.74 -2.24 11.03
C PRO A 239 -9.96 -1.37 11.35
N THR A 240 -9.90 -0.66 12.47
CA THR A 240 -10.89 0.33 12.93
C THR A 240 -11.11 1.42 11.87
N ILE A 241 -12.36 1.87 11.70
CA ILE A 241 -12.64 3.08 10.95
C ILE A 241 -12.27 4.27 11.82
N LEU A 242 -11.26 5.01 11.39
CA LEU A 242 -10.74 6.17 12.09
C LEU A 242 -11.73 7.35 12.02
N ARG A 243 -12.00 7.96 13.18
CA ARG A 243 -12.94 9.07 13.38
C ARG A 243 -12.27 10.20 14.17
N MET A 244 -12.98 11.29 14.40
CA MET A 244 -12.49 12.44 15.16
C MET A 244 -11.92 12.07 16.54
N GLU A 245 -12.50 11.08 17.22
CA GLU A 245 -11.99 10.60 18.51
C GLU A 245 -10.56 10.03 18.44
N HIS A 246 -10.13 9.54 17.26
CA HIS A 246 -8.78 9.02 17.04
C HIS A 246 -7.75 10.11 16.68
N LEU A 247 -8.19 11.35 16.43
CA LEU A 247 -7.32 12.44 15.98
C LEU A 247 -6.08 12.66 16.88
N PRO A 248 -6.20 12.67 18.23
CA PRO A 248 -5.01 12.83 19.09
C PRO A 248 -3.98 11.72 18.88
N ALA A 249 -4.42 10.46 18.70
CA ALA A 249 -3.54 9.32 18.46
C ALA A 249 -2.89 9.39 17.06
N LEU A 250 -3.64 9.84 16.05
CA LEU A 250 -3.13 10.04 14.69
C LEU A 250 -1.99 11.05 14.68
N ILE A 251 -2.20 12.22 15.30
CA ILE A 251 -1.20 13.29 15.34
C ILE A 251 0.00 12.89 16.18
N GLY A 252 -0.23 12.27 17.35
CA GLY A 252 0.83 11.80 18.24
C GLY A 252 1.64 10.61 17.71
N SER A 253 1.18 9.93 16.66
CA SER A 253 1.81 8.71 16.15
C SER A 253 3.16 8.94 15.45
N GLY A 254 3.42 10.14 14.95
CA GLY A 254 4.58 10.45 14.10
C GLY A 254 4.55 9.75 12.73
N LYS A 255 3.42 9.11 12.35
CA LYS A 255 3.27 8.44 11.05
C LYS A 255 2.94 9.43 9.94
N LEU A 256 3.23 9.04 8.71
CA LEU A 256 2.99 9.86 7.51
C LEU A 256 1.59 9.65 6.93
N LEU A 257 1.06 8.46 7.08
CA LEU A 257 -0.20 7.98 6.50
C LEU A 257 -1.03 7.30 7.59
N ALA A 258 -2.33 7.17 7.38
CA ALA A 258 -3.19 6.38 8.25
C ALA A 258 -4.27 5.62 7.45
N ARG A 259 -4.82 4.62 8.11
CA ARG A 259 -5.98 3.86 7.64
C ARG A 259 -6.72 3.21 8.80
N LYS A 260 -8.03 2.99 8.69
CA LYS A 260 -8.83 3.10 7.47
C LYS A 260 -9.87 4.21 7.67
N PHE A 261 -9.99 5.06 6.68
CA PHE A 261 -11.03 6.10 6.67
C PHE A 261 -12.23 5.68 5.84
N ASP A 262 -13.39 6.19 6.24
CA ASP A 262 -14.66 6.03 5.54
C ASP A 262 -15.47 7.33 5.70
N ALA A 263 -15.48 8.17 4.67
CA ALA A 263 -16.14 9.47 4.69
C ALA A 263 -17.67 9.37 4.90
N THR A 264 -18.28 8.19 4.64
CA THR A 264 -19.70 7.97 4.93
C THR A 264 -19.98 7.72 6.40
N VAL A 265 -18.93 7.43 7.19
CA VAL A 265 -18.99 7.21 8.64
C VAL A 265 -18.59 8.48 9.40
N ASP A 266 -17.48 9.09 9.00
CA ASP A 266 -16.98 10.34 9.56
C ASP A 266 -16.15 11.09 8.51
N GLU A 267 -16.76 12.13 7.92
CA GLU A 267 -16.08 13.00 6.96
C GLU A 267 -15.28 14.09 7.69
N GLN A 268 -15.70 14.47 8.89
CA GLN A 268 -15.09 15.55 9.66
C GLN A 268 -13.62 15.28 9.97
N ILE A 269 -13.24 14.02 10.21
CA ILE A 269 -11.82 13.68 10.41
C ILE A 269 -10.96 14.01 9.19
N LEU A 270 -11.49 13.81 7.98
CA LEU A 270 -10.76 14.14 6.75
C LEU A 270 -10.65 15.65 6.57
N ASP A 271 -11.70 16.42 6.94
CA ASP A 271 -11.68 17.89 6.88
C ASP A 271 -10.65 18.47 7.85
N GLU A 272 -10.58 17.93 9.07
CA GLU A 272 -9.58 18.34 10.05
C GLU A 272 -8.14 17.99 9.60
N LEU A 273 -7.94 16.82 9.02
CA LEU A 273 -6.63 16.45 8.47
C LEU A 273 -6.23 17.35 7.29
N ASP A 274 -7.16 17.73 6.42
CA ASP A 274 -6.90 18.66 5.34
C ASP A 274 -6.50 20.05 5.86
N THR A 275 -7.22 20.56 6.86
CA THR A 275 -6.89 21.84 7.51
C THR A 275 -5.47 21.84 8.05
N ARG A 276 -5.07 20.78 8.75
CA ARG A 276 -3.71 20.63 9.31
C ARG A 276 -2.62 20.52 8.24
N ILE A 277 -2.91 19.81 7.16
CA ILE A 277 -1.97 19.70 6.04
C ILE A 277 -1.81 21.05 5.34
N ASP A 278 -2.89 21.82 5.17
CA ASP A 278 -2.83 23.16 4.58
C ASP A 278 -2.03 24.14 5.47
N GLU A 279 -2.20 24.06 6.80
CA GLU A 279 -1.41 24.82 7.77
C GLU A 279 0.08 24.45 7.71
N GLU A 280 0.42 23.16 7.63
CA GLU A 280 1.80 22.69 7.46
C GLU A 280 2.42 23.23 6.17
N GLU A 281 1.68 23.18 5.05
CA GLU A 281 2.15 23.71 3.77
C GLU A 281 2.34 25.23 3.77
N ALA A 282 1.47 25.95 4.47
CA ALA A 282 1.60 27.40 4.63
C ALA A 282 2.83 27.76 5.47
N GLY A 283 3.13 26.98 6.51
CA GLY A 283 4.34 27.16 7.34
C GLY A 283 5.65 26.82 6.63
N ASP A 284 5.62 25.90 5.68
CA ASP A 284 6.77 25.47 4.87
C ASP A 284 7.10 26.43 3.69
N ARG A 285 6.24 27.42 3.39
CA ARG A 285 6.52 28.42 2.35
C ARG A 285 7.66 29.34 2.82
N PRO A 286 8.73 29.53 2.00
CA PRO A 286 9.74 30.51 2.33
C PRO A 286 9.04 31.88 2.48
N ARG A 287 9.25 32.54 3.63
CA ARG A 287 8.81 33.93 3.80
C ARG A 287 9.43 34.74 2.68
N SER A 288 8.60 35.33 1.82
CA SER A 288 9.10 36.28 0.82
C SER A 288 9.97 37.31 1.52
N PRO A 289 11.19 37.62 1.00
CA PRO A 289 11.93 38.73 1.55
C PRO A 289 11.01 39.96 1.47
N ILE A 290 10.82 40.61 2.63
CA ILE A 290 10.10 41.86 2.72
C ILE A 290 10.91 42.85 1.86
N ALA A 291 10.26 43.36 0.79
CA ALA A 291 10.82 44.36 -0.11
C ALA A 291 11.03 45.69 0.61
#